data_1e907c7aebaca73830ad6cea43fcc3f2
#
_entry.id   1e907c7aebaca73830ad6cea43fcc3f2
#
_cell.length_a   1.000
_cell.length_b   1.000
_cell.length_c   1.000
_cell.angle_alpha   90.00
_cell.angle_beta   90.00
_cell.angle_gamma   90.00
#
_symmetry.space_group_name_H-M   'P 1'
#
loop_
_entity.id
_entity.type
_entity.pdbx_description
1 polymer ?
#
loop_
_entity_poly.entity_id
_entity_poly.type
_entity_poly.pdbx_seq_one_letter_code
_entity_poly.pdbx_strand_id
1 'polypeptide(L)' 'IDDYAIDFTKIEFEIFIYLVENKNKISSREQILNATSLDFNTKNRTIDMHISNIRAKIGDDSKNPKYIKSVWGIGYKFVG' A
#
# COMPACT_ATOMS: atom_id res chain seq x y z
N ILE A 1 -7.46 4.19 10.18
CA ILE A 1 -7.63 5.48 9.67
C ILE A 1 -8.60 6.26 10.53
N ASP A 2 -9.84 5.97 10.58
CA ASP A 2 -10.72 6.53 11.60
C ASP A 2 -10.82 5.55 12.76
N ASP A 3 -11.84 5.70 13.62
CA ASP A 3 -12.05 4.80 14.75
C ASP A 3 -12.62 3.45 14.34
N TYR A 4 -12.82 3.24 13.06
CA TYR A 4 -13.36 1.99 12.54
C TYR A 4 -12.27 0.93 12.45
N ALA A 5 -12.61 -0.28 12.88
CA ALA A 5 -11.74 -1.43 12.67
C ALA A 5 -11.72 -1.77 11.18
N ILE A 6 -10.53 -1.85 10.61
CA ILE A 6 -10.34 -2.23 9.21
C ILE A 6 -9.83 -3.66 9.19
N ASP A 7 -10.54 -4.53 8.47
CA ASP A 7 -10.23 -5.94 8.41
C ASP A 7 -9.21 -6.22 7.32
N PHE A 8 -7.96 -5.89 7.58
CA PHE A 8 -6.86 -6.19 6.67
C PHE A 8 -6.42 -7.64 6.78
N THR A 9 -6.01 -8.21 5.65
CA THR A 9 -5.22 -9.45 5.69
C THR A 9 -3.84 -9.12 6.26
N LYS A 10 -3.06 -10.15 6.62
CA LYS A 10 -1.71 -9.95 7.15
C LYS A 10 -0.85 -9.14 6.18
N ILE A 11 -0.88 -9.50 4.90
CA ILE A 11 -0.06 -8.82 3.87
C ILE A 11 -0.52 -7.38 3.68
N GLU A 12 -1.82 -7.15 3.63
CA GLU A 12 -2.35 -5.79 3.51
C GLU A 12 -1.91 -4.93 4.69
N PHE A 13 -1.97 -5.47 5.88
CA PHE A 13 -1.55 -4.76 7.08
C PHE A 13 -0.05 -4.42 7.03
N GLU A 14 0.78 -5.38 6.64
CA GLU A 14 2.22 -5.16 6.52
C GLU A 14 2.54 -4.05 5.53
N ILE A 15 1.87 -4.05 4.37
CA ILE A 15 2.05 -3.01 3.35
C ILE A 15 1.59 -1.66 3.88
N PHE A 16 0.42 -1.63 4.48
CA PHE A 16 -0.17 -0.38 4.98
C PHE A 16 0.72 0.26 6.05
N ILE A 17 1.17 -0.52 7.02
CA ILE A 17 2.04 -0.02 8.10
C ILE A 17 3.36 0.50 7.53
N TYR A 18 3.95 -0.23 6.57
CA TYR A 18 5.19 0.21 5.95
C TYR A 18 5.02 1.57 5.26
N LEU A 19 3.93 1.74 4.53
CA LEU A 19 3.65 3.00 3.84
C LEU A 19 3.42 4.15 4.84
N VAL A 20 2.69 3.89 5.90
CA VAL A 20 2.43 4.89 6.94
C VAL A 20 3.72 5.30 7.64
N GLU A 21 4.59 4.34 7.96
CA GLU A 21 5.89 4.63 8.58
C GLU A 21 6.81 5.42 7.66
N ASN A 22 6.60 5.32 6.35
CA ASN A 22 7.36 6.06 5.35
C ASN A 22 6.52 7.17 4.71
N LYS A 23 5.63 7.75 5.48
CA LYS A 23 4.74 8.81 5.02
C LYS A 23 5.51 9.91 4.30
N ASN A 24 4.96 10.36 3.17
CA ASN A 24 5.53 11.39 2.29
C ASN A 24 6.80 10.97 1.57
N LYS A 25 7.21 9.70 1.69
CA LYS A 25 8.34 9.15 0.94
C LYS A 25 7.82 8.17 -0.10
N ILE A 26 8.46 8.16 -1.26
CA ILE A 26 8.11 7.22 -2.32
C ILE A 26 8.72 5.87 -1.99
N SER A 27 7.89 4.83 -1.99
CA SER A 27 8.33 3.45 -1.80
C SER A 27 8.14 2.70 -3.11
N SER A 28 9.21 2.12 -3.62
CA SER A 28 9.12 1.29 -4.82
C SER A 28 8.37 -0.01 -4.50
N ARG A 29 7.88 -0.68 -5.55
CA ARG A 29 7.23 -1.98 -5.36
C ARG A 29 8.17 -2.99 -4.72
N GLU A 30 9.45 -2.94 -5.09
CA GLU A 30 10.46 -3.82 -4.50
C GLU A 30 10.67 -3.53 -3.02
N GLN A 31 10.73 -2.26 -2.63
CA GLN A 31 10.83 -1.89 -1.22
C GLN A 31 9.62 -2.37 -0.42
N ILE A 32 8.44 -2.22 -0.99
CA ILE A 32 7.20 -2.70 -0.35
C ILE A 32 7.24 -4.23 -0.20
N LEU A 33 7.64 -4.92 -1.26
CA LEU A 33 7.76 -6.37 -1.23
C LEU A 33 8.71 -6.83 -0.12
N ASN A 34 9.86 -6.20 -0.01
CA ASN A 34 10.87 -6.56 0.99
C ASN A 34 10.41 -6.27 2.43
N ALA A 35 9.43 -5.40 2.59
CA ALA A 35 8.87 -5.06 3.90
C ALA A 35 7.77 -6.03 4.34
N THR A 36 7.41 -6.99 3.50
CA THR A 36 6.32 -7.93 3.76
C THR A 36 6.86 -9.35 3.88
N SER A 37 6.00 -10.28 4.30
CA SER A 37 6.31 -11.71 4.31
C SER A 37 6.04 -12.39 2.97
N LEU A 38 5.78 -11.62 1.92
CA LEU A 38 5.64 -12.18 0.56
C LEU A 38 6.96 -12.74 0.07
N ASP A 39 6.85 -13.78 -0.78
CA ASP A 39 8.02 -14.38 -1.44
C ASP A 39 8.68 -13.33 -2.34
N PHE A 40 10.02 -13.28 -2.33
CA PHE A 40 10.76 -12.32 -3.15
C PHE A 40 10.55 -12.55 -4.66
N ASN A 41 10.03 -13.69 -5.06
CA ASN A 41 9.65 -13.96 -6.45
C ASN A 41 8.27 -13.41 -6.81
N THR A 42 7.57 -12.79 -5.86
CA THR A 42 6.24 -12.22 -6.09
C THR A 42 6.34 -11.12 -7.15
N LYS A 43 5.42 -11.15 -8.09
CA LYS A 43 5.40 -10.16 -9.19
C LYS A 43 4.87 -8.82 -8.70
N ASN A 44 5.35 -7.75 -9.32
CA ASN A 44 4.97 -6.38 -8.98
C ASN A 44 3.46 -6.14 -9.03
N ARG A 45 2.76 -6.78 -9.96
CA ARG A 45 1.30 -6.60 -10.06
C ARG A 45 0.56 -7.18 -8.86
N THR A 46 1.18 -8.11 -8.13
CA THR A 46 0.60 -8.61 -6.87
C THR A 46 0.60 -7.50 -5.83
N ILE A 47 1.65 -6.69 -5.79
CA ILE A 47 1.69 -5.50 -4.93
C ILE A 47 0.57 -4.53 -5.33
N ASP A 48 0.41 -4.28 -6.63
CA ASP A 48 -0.65 -3.39 -7.11
C ASP A 48 -2.04 -3.89 -6.72
N MET A 49 -2.26 -5.20 -6.77
CA MET A 49 -3.51 -5.81 -6.33
C MET A 49 -3.77 -5.57 -4.86
N HIS A 50 -2.76 -5.77 -4.01
CA HIS A 50 -2.90 -5.52 -2.58
C HIS A 50 -3.17 -4.05 -2.29
N ILE A 51 -2.50 -3.14 -2.99
CA ILE A 51 -2.76 -1.69 -2.86
C ILE A 51 -4.21 -1.38 -3.23
N SER A 52 -4.70 -1.95 -4.31
CA SER A 52 -6.10 -1.76 -4.71
C SER A 52 -7.07 -2.23 -3.63
N ASN A 53 -6.80 -3.38 -3.03
CA ASN A 53 -7.62 -3.91 -1.94
C ASN A 53 -7.56 -3.05 -0.69
N ILE A 54 -6.37 -2.53 -0.36
CA ILE A 54 -6.19 -1.62 0.78
C ILE A 54 -7.00 -0.34 0.54
N ARG A 55 -6.88 0.25 -0.65
CA ARG A 55 -7.64 1.46 -0.99
C ARG A 55 -9.15 1.24 -0.82
N ALA A 56 -9.65 0.12 -1.31
CA ALA A 56 -11.08 -0.19 -1.18
C ALA A 56 -11.49 -0.26 0.30
N LYS A 57 -10.65 -0.84 1.15
CA LYS A 57 -10.96 -1.01 2.57
C LYS A 57 -10.92 0.29 3.37
N ILE A 58 -10.04 1.22 3.00
CA ILE A 58 -9.92 2.50 3.69
C ILE A 58 -10.75 3.61 3.05
N GLY A 59 -11.49 3.28 1.99
CA GLY A 59 -12.34 4.26 1.30
C GLY A 59 -11.55 5.25 0.45
N ASP A 60 -10.39 4.85 -0.03
CA ASP A 60 -9.56 5.69 -0.89
C ASP A 60 -9.92 5.45 -2.37
N ASP A 61 -9.74 6.48 -3.18
CA ASP A 61 -10.04 6.43 -4.61
C ASP A 61 -8.74 6.47 -5.40
N SER A 62 -8.52 5.47 -6.26
CA SER A 62 -7.30 5.40 -7.08
C SER A 62 -7.17 6.56 -8.06
N LYS A 63 -8.28 7.15 -8.47
CA LYS A 63 -8.29 8.29 -9.40
C LYS A 63 -8.09 9.62 -8.72
N ASN A 64 -8.46 9.72 -7.44
CA ASN A 64 -8.36 10.94 -6.66
C ASN A 64 -7.96 10.56 -5.22
N PRO A 65 -6.75 10.04 -5.04
CA PRO A 65 -6.35 9.45 -3.77
C PRO A 65 -6.18 10.49 -2.65
N LYS A 66 -6.70 10.14 -1.47
CA LYS A 66 -6.52 10.92 -0.25
C LYS A 66 -5.39 10.38 0.60
N TYR A 67 -5.10 9.09 0.50
CA TYR A 67 -4.17 8.40 1.39
C TYR A 67 -2.99 7.81 0.68
N ILE A 68 -3.21 7.00 -0.35
CA ILE A 68 -2.14 6.30 -1.07
C ILE A 68 -2.11 6.81 -2.50
N LYS A 69 -1.07 7.56 -2.84
CA LYS A 69 -0.84 8.02 -4.21
C LYS A 69 0.02 7.02 -4.97
N SER A 70 -0.35 6.78 -6.21
CA SER A 70 0.52 6.08 -7.15
C SER A 70 1.55 7.04 -7.68
N VAL A 71 2.82 6.63 -7.65
CA VAL A 71 3.90 7.36 -8.30
C VAL A 71 4.25 6.56 -9.55
N TRP A 72 3.76 7.03 -10.69
CA TRP A 72 3.78 6.26 -11.92
C TRP A 72 5.19 5.84 -12.29
N GLY A 73 5.35 4.55 -12.60
CA GLY A 73 6.63 3.98 -12.97
C GLY A 73 7.60 3.72 -11.81
N ILE A 74 7.25 4.11 -10.57
CA ILE A 74 8.13 3.96 -9.41
C ILE A 74 7.47 3.12 -8.31
N GLY A 75 6.33 3.55 -7.78
CA GLY A 75 5.68 2.86 -6.68
C GLY A 75 4.55 3.65 -6.07
N TYR A 76 4.56 3.73 -4.74
CA TYR A 76 3.46 4.34 -3.99
C TYR A 76 3.98 5.24 -2.88
N LYS A 77 3.12 6.16 -2.45
CA LYS A 77 3.45 7.09 -1.37
C LYS A 77 2.21 7.31 -0.51
N PHE A 78 2.35 7.17 0.80
CA PHE A 78 1.28 7.50 1.73
C PHE A 78 1.34 8.99 2.05
N VAL A 79 0.21 9.70 1.88
CA VAL A 79 0.14 11.15 2.07
C VAL A 79 -0.96 11.57 3.06
N GLY A 80 -1.73 10.61 3.52
CA GLY A 80 -2.85 10.84 4.43
C GLY A 80 -2.46 11.19 5.88
#